data_9a0e23859ef2058248419648550dc121
#
_entry.id   9a0e23859ef2058248419648550dc121
#
_cell.length_a   1.000
_cell.length_b   1.000
_cell.length_c   1.000
_cell.angle_alpha   90.00
_cell.angle_beta   90.00
_cell.angle_gamma   90.00
#
_symmetry.space_group_name_H-M   'P 1'
#
loop_
_entity.id
_entity.type
_entity.pdbx_description
1 polymer ?
#
loop_
_entity_poly.entity_id
_entity_poly.type
_entity_poly.pdbx_seq_one_letter_code
_entity_poly.pdbx_strand_id
1 'polypeptide(L)'
;MNKPVSISRTYPRLAVYSQENFRGLRRVYRGNLGIADIDAVLTGIESLRFFSTNPNATLVLFDRSRFRDNFFILRGNRSIRELDDILRRGDVESLIATNQRLTAAQVRRIQRTGNLPPGYRLI
;
A
#
# COMPACT_ATOMS: atom_id res chain seq x y z
N MET A 1 8.74 33.56 17.13
CA MET A 1 7.54 32.88 16.92
C MET A 1 7.76 31.44 16.50
N ASN A 2 6.96 30.67 17.00
CA ASN A 2 7.11 29.30 16.72
C ASN A 2 6.43 28.91 15.48
N LYS A 3 7.19 28.41 14.60
CA LYS A 3 6.61 27.60 13.60
C LYS A 3 6.02 26.40 14.26
N PRO A 4 4.84 26.03 13.86
CA PRO A 4 4.38 24.74 14.26
C PRO A 4 5.47 23.75 13.88
N VAL A 5 5.81 22.95 14.80
CA VAL A 5 6.67 21.84 14.50
C VAL A 5 6.09 21.19 13.27
N SER A 6 6.91 21.12 12.29
CA SER A 6 6.53 20.45 11.11
C SER A 6 6.21 19.03 11.46
N ILE A 7 4.98 18.79 11.77
CA ILE A 7 4.49 17.44 11.85
C ILE A 7 4.66 16.90 10.46
N SER A 8 5.44 15.87 10.35
CA SER A 8 5.60 15.22 9.07
C SER A 8 4.24 14.79 8.56
N ARG A 9 3.78 15.48 7.54
CA ARG A 9 2.55 15.13 6.84
C ARG A 9 2.88 14.45 5.54
N THR A 10 3.79 13.49 5.64
CA THR A 10 4.17 12.72 4.48
C THR A 10 3.01 11.81 4.09
N TYR A 11 2.61 11.89 2.85
CA TYR A 11 1.54 11.09 2.29
C TYR A 11 2.09 10.19 1.19
N PRO A 12 1.39 9.12 0.92
CA PRO A 12 0.19 8.65 1.59
C PRO A 12 0.48 8.09 2.96
N ARG A 13 -0.58 7.95 3.75
CA ARG A 13 -0.52 7.22 5.02
C ARG A 13 -1.24 5.90 4.82
N LEU A 14 -0.55 4.82 5.12
CA LEU A 14 -1.10 3.48 5.01
C LEU A 14 -1.07 2.81 6.38
N ALA A 15 -2.24 2.41 6.86
CA ALA A 15 -2.34 1.58 8.05
C ALA A 15 -2.83 0.20 7.64
N VAL A 16 -2.11 -0.82 8.01
CA VAL A 16 -2.46 -2.21 7.71
C VAL A 16 -2.72 -2.95 9.01
N TYR A 17 -3.69 -3.86 8.98
CA TYR A 17 -4.16 -4.59 10.16
C TYR A 17 -4.16 -6.07 9.87
N SER A 18 -3.77 -6.84 10.87
CA SER A 18 -3.68 -8.30 10.71
C SER A 18 -5.03 -9.00 10.70
N GLN A 19 -6.10 -8.33 11.11
CA GLN A 19 -7.44 -8.89 11.15
C GLN A 19 -8.43 -7.99 10.42
N GLU A 20 -9.60 -8.53 10.14
CA GLU A 20 -10.68 -7.76 9.54
C GLU A 20 -11.16 -6.65 10.46
N ASN A 21 -11.85 -5.68 9.91
CA ASN A 21 -12.46 -4.59 10.66
C ASN A 21 -11.47 -3.77 11.46
N PHE A 22 -10.26 -3.59 10.93
CA PHE A 22 -9.21 -2.75 11.52
C PHE A 22 -8.81 -3.20 12.91
N ARG A 23 -8.68 -4.51 13.08
CA ARG A 23 -8.30 -5.12 14.36
C ARG A 23 -6.99 -5.87 14.23
N GLY A 24 -6.50 -6.31 15.38
CA GLY A 24 -5.26 -7.08 15.45
C GLY A 24 -4.04 -6.19 15.46
N LEU A 25 -2.94 -6.73 15.01
CA LEU A 25 -1.69 -5.99 14.92
C LEU A 25 -1.79 -4.93 13.84
N ARG A 26 -1.19 -3.78 14.09
CA ARG A 26 -1.23 -2.65 13.17
C ARG A 26 0.17 -2.19 12.83
N ARG A 27 0.38 -1.85 11.57
CA ARG A 27 1.57 -1.14 11.10
C ARG A 27 1.13 0.09 10.33
N VAL A 28 1.84 1.19 10.52
CA VAL A 28 1.57 2.44 9.81
C VAL A 28 2.81 2.85 9.03
N TYR A 29 2.61 3.16 7.76
CA TYR A 29 3.67 3.60 6.86
C TYR A 29 3.29 4.92 6.24
N ARG A 30 4.29 5.72 5.90
CA ARG A 30 4.09 7.01 5.25
C ARG A 30 5.04 7.17 4.09
N GLY A 31 4.55 7.85 3.06
CA GLY A 31 5.33 8.15 1.86
C GLY A 31 5.19 7.08 0.79
N ASN A 32 5.88 7.30 -0.30
CA ASN A 32 5.87 6.38 -1.43
C ASN A 32 6.71 5.15 -1.10
N LEU A 33 6.10 3.98 -1.20
CA LEU A 33 6.81 2.75 -0.82
C LEU A 33 6.17 1.53 -1.44
N GLY A 34 6.93 0.46 -1.41
CA GLY A 34 6.43 -0.87 -1.71
C GLY A 34 6.80 -1.83 -0.60
N ILE A 35 5.87 -2.69 -0.23
CA ILE A 35 6.13 -3.80 0.69
C ILE A 35 6.20 -5.06 -0.14
N ALA A 36 7.42 -5.58 -0.29
CA ALA A 36 7.65 -6.72 -1.17
C ALA A 36 7.13 -8.02 -0.60
N ASP A 37 7.10 -8.13 0.72
CA ASP A 37 6.65 -9.35 1.38
C ASP A 37 5.89 -8.96 2.65
N ILE A 38 4.58 -9.05 2.58
CA ILE A 38 3.71 -8.71 3.71
C ILE A 38 4.02 -9.58 4.92
N ASP A 39 4.28 -10.88 4.69
CA ASP A 39 4.54 -11.81 5.77
C ASP A 39 5.83 -11.49 6.54
N ALA A 40 6.73 -10.72 5.95
CA ALA A 40 7.95 -10.29 6.63
C ALA A 40 7.69 -9.12 7.61
N VAL A 41 6.58 -8.41 7.47
CA VAL A 41 6.26 -7.26 8.32
C VAL A 41 5.07 -7.51 9.25
N LEU A 42 4.14 -8.36 8.81
CA LEU A 42 3.01 -8.84 9.60
C LEU A 42 2.73 -10.26 9.17
N THR A 43 1.99 -11.00 10.01
CA THR A 43 1.61 -12.38 9.66
C THR A 43 0.51 -12.45 8.59
N GLY A 44 0.33 -11.36 7.88
CA GLY A 44 -0.72 -11.20 6.89
C GLY A 44 -1.51 -9.94 7.20
N ILE A 45 -2.25 -9.44 6.22
CA ILE A 45 -3.13 -8.30 6.43
C ILE A 45 -4.53 -8.66 5.94
N GLU A 46 -5.56 -8.23 6.67
CA GLU A 46 -6.94 -8.51 6.30
C GLU A 46 -7.78 -7.24 6.21
N SER A 47 -7.28 -6.11 6.69
CA SER A 47 -7.91 -4.81 6.49
C SER A 47 -6.85 -3.73 6.41
N LEU A 48 -7.23 -2.59 5.84
CA LEU A 48 -6.31 -1.47 5.72
C LEU A 48 -7.05 -0.14 5.60
N ARG A 49 -6.32 0.93 5.88
CA ARG A 49 -6.77 2.29 5.59
C ARG A 49 -5.67 3.01 4.82
N PHE A 50 -6.05 3.59 3.72
CA PHE A 50 -5.15 4.32 2.85
C PHE A 50 -5.66 5.75 2.72
N PHE A 51 -4.83 6.71 3.08
CA PHE A 51 -5.24 8.11 3.09
C PHE A 51 -4.19 8.99 2.43
N SER A 52 -4.65 9.93 1.63
CA SER A 52 -3.81 10.98 1.08
C SER A 52 -4.66 12.23 0.83
N THR A 53 -4.00 13.37 0.76
CA THR A 53 -4.62 14.61 0.31
C THR A 53 -4.62 14.73 -1.21
N ASN A 54 -3.93 13.84 -1.90
CA ASN A 54 -3.90 13.81 -3.37
C ASN A 54 -4.90 12.79 -3.89
N PRO A 55 -5.92 13.22 -4.66
CA PRO A 55 -6.92 12.27 -5.17
C PRO A 55 -6.36 11.26 -6.16
N ASN A 56 -5.16 11.51 -6.70
CA ASN A 56 -4.49 10.57 -7.60
C ASN A 56 -3.63 9.54 -6.87
N ALA A 57 -3.54 9.63 -5.55
CA ALA A 57 -2.79 8.66 -4.77
C ALA A 57 -3.25 7.24 -5.11
N THR A 58 -2.32 6.32 -5.20
CA THR A 58 -2.56 4.99 -5.72
C THR A 58 -2.12 3.93 -4.72
N LEU A 59 -2.98 2.95 -4.53
CA LEU A 59 -2.67 1.75 -3.77
C LEU A 59 -2.80 0.56 -4.71
N VAL A 60 -1.75 -0.22 -4.84
CA VAL A 60 -1.76 -1.41 -5.68
C VAL A 60 -1.58 -2.63 -4.78
N LEU A 61 -2.50 -3.57 -4.89
CA LEU A 61 -2.47 -4.80 -4.10
C LEU A 61 -2.13 -5.98 -5.01
N PHE A 62 -1.21 -6.81 -4.58
CA PHE A 62 -0.75 -7.98 -5.35
C PHE A 62 -1.05 -9.25 -4.58
N ASP A 63 -1.41 -10.29 -5.31
CA ASP A 63 -1.70 -11.61 -4.71
C ASP A 63 -0.46 -12.49 -4.54
N ARG A 64 0.71 -12.00 -4.92
CA ARG A 64 1.99 -12.66 -4.70
C ARG A 64 3.01 -11.68 -4.18
N SER A 65 4.02 -12.21 -3.50
CA SER A 65 5.13 -11.38 -3.04
C SER A 65 5.92 -10.81 -4.21
N ARG A 66 6.69 -9.77 -3.93
CA ARG A 66 7.55 -9.10 -4.91
C ARG A 66 6.79 -8.52 -6.09
N PHE A 67 5.57 -8.03 -5.83
CA PHE A 67 4.75 -7.34 -6.82
C PHE A 67 4.43 -8.20 -8.05
N ARG A 68 4.20 -9.48 -7.84
CA ARG A 68 3.97 -10.43 -8.93
C ARG A 68 2.51 -10.81 -9.07
N ASP A 69 2.19 -11.38 -10.21
CA ASP A 69 0.89 -11.93 -10.59
C ASP A 69 -0.21 -10.89 -10.69
N ASN A 70 -1.37 -11.20 -10.17
CA ASN A 70 -2.53 -10.32 -10.32
C ASN A 70 -2.42 -9.12 -9.41
N PHE A 71 -2.91 -7.99 -9.88
CA PHE A 71 -2.93 -6.78 -9.08
C PHE A 71 -4.23 -6.02 -9.25
N PHE A 72 -4.55 -5.23 -8.23
CA PHE A 72 -5.70 -4.34 -8.23
C PHE A 72 -5.21 -2.93 -7.93
N ILE A 73 -5.62 -1.98 -8.75
CA ILE A 73 -5.26 -0.57 -8.59
C ILE A 73 -6.44 0.16 -7.97
N LEU A 74 -6.18 0.79 -6.83
CA LEU A 74 -7.16 1.61 -6.14
C LEU A 74 -6.67 3.04 -6.10
N ARG A 75 -7.59 3.99 -6.26
CA ARG A 75 -7.27 5.41 -6.30
C ARG A 75 -7.95 6.14 -5.17
N GLY A 76 -7.23 7.13 -4.61
CA GLY A 76 -7.78 7.95 -3.55
C GLY A 76 -7.91 7.22 -2.23
N ASN A 77 -8.61 7.83 -1.30
CA ASN A 77 -8.74 7.29 0.04
C ASN A 77 -9.56 6.01 0.05
N ARG A 78 -9.09 5.04 0.83
CA ARG A 78 -9.77 3.76 0.97
C ARG A 78 -9.74 3.30 2.41
N SER A 79 -10.88 2.81 2.88
CA SER A 79 -10.96 2.05 4.12
C SER A 79 -11.57 0.71 3.77
N ILE A 80 -10.75 -0.33 3.81
CA ILE A 80 -11.15 -1.66 3.38
C ILE A 80 -11.22 -2.56 4.60
N ARG A 81 -12.43 -2.92 4.98
CA ARG A 81 -12.68 -3.70 6.20
C ARG A 81 -12.33 -5.17 6.03
N GLU A 82 -12.44 -5.67 4.81
CA GLU A 82 -12.15 -7.05 4.48
C GLU A 82 -11.47 -7.11 3.13
N LEU A 83 -10.18 -7.41 3.11
CA LEU A 83 -9.43 -7.47 1.86
C LEU A 83 -9.88 -8.64 0.99
N ASP A 84 -10.48 -9.66 1.57
CA ASP A 84 -11.03 -10.78 0.82
C ASP A 84 -12.13 -10.35 -0.16
N ASP A 85 -12.78 -9.22 0.10
CA ASP A 85 -13.79 -8.69 -0.82
C ASP A 85 -13.17 -8.19 -2.12
N ILE A 86 -11.89 -7.86 -2.10
CA ILE A 86 -11.16 -7.37 -3.27
C ILE A 86 -10.38 -8.51 -3.92
N LEU A 87 -9.63 -9.26 -3.12
CA LEU A 87 -8.89 -10.42 -3.59
C LEU A 87 -9.67 -11.65 -3.25
N ARG A 88 -10.45 -12.14 -4.19
CA ARG A 88 -11.32 -13.29 -3.95
C ARG A 88 -10.57 -14.58 -3.75
N ARG A 89 -9.33 -14.64 -4.18
CA ARG A 89 -8.49 -15.81 -4.05
C ARG A 89 -7.15 -15.39 -3.54
N GLY A 90 -6.80 -15.92 -2.39
CA GLY A 90 -5.52 -15.63 -1.79
C GLY A 90 -5.51 -14.32 -1.02
N ASP A 91 -4.38 -14.04 -0.46
CA ASP A 91 -4.17 -12.90 0.40
C ASP A 91 -3.38 -11.82 -0.32
N VAL A 92 -3.37 -10.62 0.24
CA VAL A 92 -2.45 -9.58 -0.21
C VAL A 92 -1.06 -9.98 0.25
N GLU A 93 -0.18 -10.25 -0.69
CA GLU A 93 1.19 -10.70 -0.40
C GLU A 93 2.22 -9.60 -0.59
N SER A 94 1.90 -8.59 -1.37
CA SER A 94 2.73 -7.40 -1.52
C SER A 94 1.84 -6.22 -1.93
N LEU A 95 2.35 -5.01 -1.77
CA LEU A 95 1.59 -3.83 -2.14
C LEU A 95 2.51 -2.66 -2.47
N ILE A 96 1.97 -1.69 -3.19
CA ILE A 96 2.62 -0.41 -3.43
C ILE A 96 1.66 0.69 -2.99
N ALA A 97 2.18 1.63 -2.20
CA ALA A 97 1.43 2.80 -1.76
C ALA A 97 2.19 4.04 -2.22
N THR A 98 1.52 4.93 -2.92
CA THR A 98 2.18 6.12 -3.45
C THR A 98 1.23 7.27 -3.55
N ASN A 99 1.77 8.48 -3.42
CA ASN A 99 1.02 9.70 -3.62
C ASN A 99 0.88 10.07 -5.11
N GLN A 100 1.53 9.31 -5.97
CA GLN A 100 1.53 9.52 -7.40
C GLN A 100 0.47 8.66 -8.07
N ARG A 101 0.08 9.06 -9.28
CA ARG A 101 -0.79 8.24 -10.09
C ARG A 101 0.04 7.15 -10.78
N LEU A 102 -0.18 5.91 -10.40
CA LEU A 102 0.41 4.78 -11.11
C LEU A 102 -0.61 4.18 -12.06
N THR A 103 -0.22 4.05 -13.31
CA THR A 103 -1.05 3.37 -14.31
C THR A 103 -0.76 1.88 -14.33
N ALA A 104 -1.67 1.11 -14.93
CA ALA A 104 -1.44 -0.32 -15.10
C ALA A 104 -0.15 -0.61 -15.87
N ALA A 105 0.18 0.22 -16.85
CA ALA A 105 1.43 0.06 -17.61
C ALA A 105 2.65 0.24 -16.71
N GLN A 106 2.61 1.21 -15.82
CA GLN A 106 3.70 1.45 -14.87
C GLN A 106 3.82 0.28 -13.87
N VAL A 107 2.70 -0.24 -13.42
CA VAL A 107 2.71 -1.40 -12.52
C VAL A 107 3.32 -2.61 -13.23
N ARG A 108 2.94 -2.85 -14.49
CA ARG A 108 3.53 -3.95 -15.26
C ARG A 108 5.01 -3.78 -15.47
N ARG A 109 5.47 -2.53 -15.61
CA ARG A 109 6.90 -2.27 -15.73
C ARG A 109 7.62 -2.62 -14.43
N ILE A 110 7.03 -2.27 -13.27
CA ILE A 110 7.59 -2.65 -11.98
C ILE A 110 7.66 -4.17 -11.87
N GLN A 111 6.63 -4.88 -12.30
CA GLN A 111 6.63 -6.33 -12.31
C GLN A 111 7.74 -6.90 -13.19
N ARG A 112 7.93 -6.31 -14.35
CA ARG A 112 8.91 -6.79 -15.33
C ARG A 112 10.34 -6.56 -14.87
N THR A 113 10.61 -5.41 -14.25
CA THR A 113 11.96 -5.03 -13.84
C THR A 113 12.30 -5.45 -12.43
N GLY A 114 11.28 -5.65 -11.59
CA GLY A 114 11.47 -5.89 -10.15
C GLY A 114 11.86 -4.66 -9.37
N ASN A 115 11.82 -3.49 -9.98
CA ASN A 115 12.27 -2.24 -9.36
C ASN A 115 11.13 -1.24 -9.20
N LEU A 116 11.04 -0.66 -8.00
CA LEU A 116 10.14 0.46 -7.75
C LEU A 116 10.69 1.73 -8.43
N PRO A 117 9.83 2.70 -8.74
CA PRO A 117 10.30 3.98 -9.26
C PRO A 117 11.26 4.68 -8.30
N PRO A 118 12.11 5.59 -8.79
CA PRO A 118 13.02 6.36 -7.94
C PRO A 118 12.25 7.10 -6.85
N GLY A 119 12.83 7.14 -5.65
CA GLY A 119 12.22 7.82 -4.52
C GLY A 119 11.26 6.98 -3.69
N TYR A 120 10.92 5.79 -4.15
CA TYR A 120 10.09 4.87 -3.36
C TYR A 120 10.97 4.06 -2.42
N ARG A 121 10.49 3.88 -1.20
CA ARG A 121 11.18 3.01 -0.24
C ARG A 121 10.74 1.57 -0.45
N LEU A 122 11.66 0.66 -0.43
CA LEU A 122 11.35 -0.76 -0.42
C LEU A 122 11.37 -1.25 1.02
N ILE A 123 10.25 -1.77 1.45
CA ILE A 123 10.10 -2.33 2.79
C ILE A 123 10.26 -3.84 2.73
#